data_c7b2584595c6d32deb764d274b83a681
#
_entry.id   c7b2584595c6d32deb764d274b83a681
#
_cell.length_a   1.000
_cell.length_b   1.000
_cell.length_c   1.000
_cell.angle_alpha   90.00
_cell.angle_beta   90.00
_cell.angle_gamma   90.00
#
_symmetry.space_group_name_H-M   'P 1'
#
loop_
_entity.id
_entity.type
_entity.pdbx_description
1 polymer ?
#
loop_
_entity_poly.entity_id
_entity_poly.type
_entity_poly.pdbx_seq_one_letter_code
_entity_poly.pdbx_strand_id
1 'polypeptide(L)'
;MLDYKNGKIYQVWSPNTDKVYIGSTAQPLHKRFADEKKPSAIETCKQIIASGDARIELIEEYPCANKAELNRREGQVMRDMMREHTCVNRRIEGRTRAEYRDDNRERRTAWIREYNEKHKEWISLIKAEYQQRPEVKERRNVQAKEYYQRNQEKIAERAREKSRRPEVKAQQREYQQRPEVKAQRAARRKELRQLKKAEQQQTASA
;
A
#
# COMPACT_ATOMS: atom_id res chain seq x y z
N MET A 1 -16.95 38.70 11.34
CA MET A 1 -16.76 37.21 11.41
C MET A 1 -17.87 36.58 10.58
N LEU A 2 -17.59 35.54 9.80
CA LEU A 2 -18.63 34.83 9.01
C LEU A 2 -19.48 33.98 9.97
N ASP A 3 -20.82 34.10 9.85
CA ASP A 3 -21.74 33.27 10.62
C ASP A 3 -22.09 32.00 9.84
N TYR A 4 -21.53 30.90 10.29
CA TYR A 4 -21.72 29.58 9.64
C TYR A 4 -23.13 28.99 9.83
N LYS A 5 -23.99 29.61 10.66
CA LYS A 5 -25.41 29.30 10.70
C LYS A 5 -26.11 29.58 9.36
N ASN A 6 -25.51 30.44 8.54
CA ASN A 6 -25.95 30.72 7.17
C ASN A 6 -25.18 29.93 6.11
N GLY A 7 -24.56 28.79 6.49
CA GLY A 7 -23.83 27.93 5.58
C GLY A 7 -24.69 27.44 4.41
N LYS A 8 -24.10 27.42 3.22
CA LYS A 8 -24.75 27.02 1.97
C LYS A 8 -23.78 26.26 1.11
N ILE A 9 -24.27 25.23 0.43
CA ILE A 9 -23.58 24.56 -0.67
C ILE A 9 -24.24 25.02 -1.96
N TYR A 10 -23.44 25.40 -2.94
CA TYR A 10 -23.91 25.94 -4.20
C TYR A 10 -23.16 25.33 -5.38
N GLN A 11 -23.75 25.40 -6.55
CA GLN A 11 -23.08 25.14 -7.81
C GLN A 11 -22.99 26.39 -8.67
N VAL A 12 -21.94 26.46 -9.50
CA VAL A 12 -21.85 27.36 -10.63
C VAL A 12 -21.86 26.53 -11.89
N TRP A 13 -22.73 26.84 -12.79
CA TRP A 13 -22.93 26.12 -14.04
C TRP A 13 -23.28 27.09 -15.18
N SER A 14 -23.24 26.60 -16.42
CA SER A 14 -23.64 27.36 -17.60
C SER A 14 -24.33 26.40 -18.59
N PRO A 15 -25.38 26.82 -19.31
CA PRO A 15 -26.00 26.02 -20.36
C PRO A 15 -25.06 25.73 -21.54
N ASN A 16 -23.94 26.45 -21.64
CA ASN A 16 -22.98 26.35 -22.74
C ASN A 16 -21.86 25.31 -22.46
N THR A 17 -21.91 24.62 -21.32
CA THR A 17 -20.92 23.61 -20.96
C THR A 17 -21.54 22.55 -20.02
N ASP A 18 -21.05 21.33 -20.09
CA ASP A 18 -21.37 20.22 -19.16
C ASP A 18 -20.63 20.33 -17.81
N LYS A 19 -19.75 21.34 -17.68
CA LYS A 19 -18.91 21.53 -16.49
C LYS A 19 -19.69 22.21 -15.38
N VAL A 20 -19.46 21.75 -14.15
CA VAL A 20 -20.00 22.36 -12.93
C VAL A 20 -18.90 22.60 -11.91
N TYR A 21 -19.02 23.67 -11.15
CA TYR A 21 -18.18 23.95 -9.99
C TYR A 21 -19.04 23.90 -8.73
N ILE A 22 -18.59 23.17 -7.73
CA ILE A 22 -19.25 23.07 -6.42
C ILE A 22 -18.45 23.90 -5.43
N GLY A 23 -19.16 24.65 -4.60
CA GLY A 23 -18.54 25.47 -3.55
C GLY A 23 -19.42 25.62 -2.32
N SER A 24 -18.84 26.18 -1.27
CA SER A 24 -19.56 26.51 -0.06
C SER A 24 -19.36 27.96 0.34
N THR A 25 -20.35 28.52 1.03
CA THR A 25 -20.29 29.89 1.53
C THR A 25 -21.21 30.09 2.72
N ALA A 26 -20.85 31.01 3.62
CA ALA A 26 -21.74 31.57 4.65
C ALA A 26 -22.27 32.96 4.27
N GLN A 27 -21.99 33.43 3.05
CA GLN A 27 -22.46 34.71 2.53
C GLN A 27 -23.71 34.51 1.66
N PRO A 28 -24.45 35.56 1.35
CA PRO A 28 -25.49 35.55 0.33
C PRO A 28 -24.90 35.16 -1.04
N LEU A 29 -25.62 34.30 -1.79
CA LEU A 29 -25.12 33.76 -3.07
C LEU A 29 -24.75 34.81 -4.09
N HIS A 30 -25.53 35.92 -4.18
CA HIS A 30 -25.22 37.01 -5.11
C HIS A 30 -23.86 37.66 -4.82
N LYS A 31 -23.50 37.84 -3.54
CA LYS A 31 -22.17 38.36 -3.13
C LYS A 31 -21.08 37.33 -3.49
N ARG A 32 -21.32 36.05 -3.16
CA ARG A 32 -20.38 34.98 -3.49
C ARG A 32 -20.13 34.88 -4.99
N PHE A 33 -21.17 34.96 -5.81
CA PHE A 33 -21.02 34.92 -7.27
C PHE A 33 -20.25 36.14 -7.82
N ALA A 34 -20.46 37.31 -7.24
CA ALA A 34 -19.65 38.48 -7.58
C ALA A 34 -18.16 38.27 -7.25
N ASP A 35 -17.86 37.58 -6.16
CA ASP A 35 -16.48 37.23 -5.80
C ASP A 35 -15.88 36.20 -6.78
N GLU A 36 -16.64 35.22 -7.27
CA GLU A 36 -16.19 34.26 -8.26
C GLU A 36 -15.89 34.88 -9.64
N LYS A 37 -16.46 36.03 -9.95
CA LYS A 37 -16.19 36.79 -11.18
C LYS A 37 -14.92 37.66 -11.10
N LYS A 38 -14.34 37.85 -9.91
CA LYS A 38 -13.14 38.68 -9.77
C LYS A 38 -11.92 38.03 -10.43
N PRO A 39 -10.94 38.84 -10.90
CA PRO A 39 -9.67 38.32 -11.44
C PRO A 39 -8.92 37.41 -10.47
N SER A 40 -9.06 37.66 -9.16
CA SER A 40 -8.44 36.85 -8.09
C SER A 40 -9.17 35.55 -7.74
N ALA A 41 -10.32 35.27 -8.37
CA ALA A 41 -11.10 34.06 -8.13
C ALA A 41 -10.39 32.79 -8.61
N ILE A 42 -10.88 31.65 -8.11
CA ILE A 42 -10.30 30.33 -8.45
C ILE A 42 -10.45 30.05 -9.95
N GLU A 43 -9.36 29.69 -10.59
CA GLU A 43 -9.27 29.45 -12.04
C GLU A 43 -10.28 28.40 -12.56
N THR A 44 -10.65 27.44 -11.74
CA THR A 44 -11.62 26.39 -12.11
C THR A 44 -13.03 26.92 -12.33
N CYS A 45 -13.50 27.86 -11.50
CA CYS A 45 -14.79 28.52 -11.67
C CYS A 45 -14.79 29.45 -12.90
N LYS A 46 -13.67 30.12 -13.18
CA LYS A 46 -13.54 31.00 -14.34
C LYS A 46 -13.78 30.31 -15.68
N GLN A 47 -13.43 29.02 -15.80
CA GLN A 47 -13.70 28.26 -17.03
C GLN A 47 -15.20 28.20 -17.35
N ILE A 48 -16.05 28.08 -16.31
CA ILE A 48 -17.50 28.08 -16.50
C ILE A 48 -18.01 29.48 -16.82
N ILE A 49 -17.48 30.49 -16.11
CA ILE A 49 -17.85 31.90 -16.33
C ILE A 49 -17.48 32.34 -17.77
N ALA A 50 -16.33 31.91 -18.26
CA ALA A 50 -15.87 32.19 -19.62
C ALA A 50 -16.73 31.52 -20.72
N SER A 51 -17.48 30.46 -20.40
CA SER A 51 -18.41 29.83 -21.34
C SER A 51 -19.65 30.67 -21.61
N GLY A 52 -19.86 31.77 -20.87
CA GLY A 52 -21.06 32.63 -20.96
C GLY A 52 -22.25 32.10 -20.19
N ASP A 53 -23.23 32.93 -19.91
CA ASP A 53 -24.47 32.62 -19.22
C ASP A 53 -24.30 31.83 -17.90
N ALA A 54 -23.16 32.02 -17.22
CA ALA A 54 -22.90 31.34 -15.97
C ALA A 54 -23.87 31.79 -14.86
N ARG A 55 -24.37 30.83 -14.13
CA ARG A 55 -25.34 30.99 -13.06
C ARG A 55 -24.83 30.35 -11.77
N ILE A 56 -25.21 30.92 -10.63
CA ILE A 56 -25.04 30.34 -9.32
C ILE A 56 -26.38 29.82 -8.82
N GLU A 57 -26.39 28.62 -8.30
CA GLU A 57 -27.59 27.96 -7.82
C GLU A 57 -27.34 27.33 -6.45
N LEU A 58 -28.31 27.44 -5.56
CA LEU A 58 -28.28 26.81 -4.24
C LEU A 58 -28.55 25.31 -4.40
N ILE A 59 -27.66 24.47 -3.91
CA ILE A 59 -27.89 23.04 -3.80
C ILE A 59 -28.54 22.73 -2.44
N GLU A 60 -27.99 23.29 -1.35
CA GLU A 60 -28.41 22.97 0.02
C GLU A 60 -28.12 24.13 0.97
N GLU A 61 -29.05 24.42 1.88
CA GLU A 61 -28.77 25.19 3.08
C GLU A 61 -28.18 24.26 4.14
N TYR A 62 -26.98 24.60 4.63
CA TYR A 62 -26.27 23.77 5.60
C TYR A 62 -25.77 24.61 6.77
N PRO A 63 -26.64 24.92 7.74
CA PRO A 63 -26.26 25.58 9.00
C PRO A 63 -25.25 24.69 9.77
N CYS A 64 -24.10 25.20 10.12
CA CYS A 64 -23.07 24.45 10.80
C CYS A 64 -22.30 25.29 11.83
N ALA A 65 -21.49 24.67 12.66
CA ALA A 65 -20.76 25.36 13.73
C ALA A 65 -19.50 26.07 13.20
N ASN A 66 -18.88 25.58 12.15
CA ASN A 66 -17.59 26.08 11.68
C ASN A 66 -17.30 25.75 10.21
N LYS A 67 -16.23 26.37 9.69
CA LYS A 67 -15.76 26.19 8.32
C LYS A 67 -15.38 24.73 7.97
N ALA A 68 -14.81 23.99 8.92
CA ALA A 68 -14.35 22.62 8.66
C ALA A 68 -15.54 21.68 8.38
N GLU A 69 -16.63 21.89 9.12
CA GLU A 69 -17.87 21.16 8.92
C GLU A 69 -18.52 21.50 7.58
N LEU A 70 -18.57 22.78 7.22
CA LEU A 70 -19.07 23.24 5.93
C LEU A 70 -18.26 22.66 4.76
N ASN A 71 -16.92 22.70 4.84
CA ASN A 71 -16.03 22.14 3.84
C ASN A 71 -16.21 20.62 3.71
N ARG A 72 -16.44 19.92 4.81
CA ARG A 72 -16.71 18.48 4.78
C ARG A 72 -18.00 18.16 4.03
N ARG A 73 -19.05 18.94 4.26
CA ARG A 73 -20.31 18.80 3.53
C ARG A 73 -20.15 19.10 2.04
N GLU A 74 -19.43 20.18 1.70
CA GLU A 74 -19.06 20.48 0.31
C GLU A 74 -18.41 19.30 -0.39
N GLY A 75 -17.42 18.67 0.27
CA GLY A 75 -16.73 17.50 -0.29
C GLY A 75 -17.64 16.26 -0.47
N GLN A 76 -18.65 16.09 0.37
CA GLN A 76 -19.65 15.03 0.21
C GLN A 76 -20.52 15.30 -1.02
N VAL A 77 -21.11 16.48 -1.12
CA VAL A 77 -21.95 16.89 -2.26
C VAL A 77 -21.15 16.82 -3.55
N MET A 78 -19.88 17.25 -3.53
CA MET A 78 -19.00 17.16 -4.70
C MET A 78 -18.82 15.71 -5.18
N ARG A 79 -18.63 14.74 -4.27
CA ARG A 79 -18.50 13.31 -4.64
C ARG A 79 -19.77 12.78 -5.30
N ASP A 80 -20.93 13.20 -4.82
CA ASP A 80 -22.20 12.78 -5.39
C ASP A 80 -22.38 13.39 -6.79
N MET A 81 -22.11 14.68 -6.94
CA MET A 81 -22.19 15.38 -8.23
C MET A 81 -21.16 14.88 -9.26
N MET A 82 -19.98 14.41 -8.85
CA MET A 82 -18.99 13.80 -9.76
C MET A 82 -19.45 12.53 -10.44
N ARG A 83 -20.53 11.91 -9.99
CA ARG A 83 -21.10 10.71 -10.62
C ARG A 83 -21.96 11.05 -11.83
N GLU A 84 -22.52 12.24 -11.86
CA GLU A 84 -23.50 12.68 -12.86
C GLU A 84 -22.99 13.83 -13.74
N HIS A 85 -22.02 14.60 -13.25
CA HIS A 85 -21.52 15.82 -13.88
C HIS A 85 -19.99 15.88 -13.94
N THR A 86 -19.49 16.64 -14.89
CA THR A 86 -18.06 16.97 -15.01
C THR A 86 -17.68 18.10 -14.04
N CYS A 87 -17.37 17.73 -12.78
CA CYS A 87 -16.91 18.70 -11.79
C CYS A 87 -15.49 19.22 -12.09
N VAL A 88 -15.33 20.54 -12.16
CA VAL A 88 -14.03 21.17 -12.42
C VAL A 88 -13.20 21.45 -11.15
N ASN A 89 -13.71 21.11 -9.99
CA ASN A 89 -12.99 21.29 -8.74
C ASN A 89 -11.66 20.52 -8.74
N ARG A 90 -10.55 21.17 -8.37
CA ARG A 90 -9.22 20.54 -8.33
C ARG A 90 -9.02 19.56 -7.18
N ARG A 91 -9.74 19.78 -6.08
CA ARG A 91 -9.67 18.93 -4.88
C ARG A 91 -11.02 18.82 -4.22
N ILE A 92 -11.21 17.73 -3.49
CA ILE A 92 -12.39 17.52 -2.66
C ILE A 92 -12.11 18.16 -1.30
N GLU A 93 -12.90 19.17 -0.92
CA GLU A 93 -12.75 19.90 0.34
C GLU A 93 -13.09 18.98 1.53
N GLY A 94 -12.50 19.26 2.70
CA GLY A 94 -12.73 18.48 3.93
C GLY A 94 -12.32 17.00 3.87
N ARG A 95 -11.65 16.54 2.81
CA ARG A 95 -11.17 15.18 2.67
C ARG A 95 -9.99 14.91 3.60
N THR A 96 -10.06 13.81 4.34
CA THR A 96 -8.96 13.34 5.18
C THR A 96 -7.82 12.73 4.34
N ARG A 97 -6.63 12.60 4.95
CA ARG A 97 -5.49 11.90 4.31
C ARG A 97 -5.78 10.41 4.04
N ALA A 98 -6.62 9.80 4.87
CA ALA A 98 -7.02 8.41 4.68
C ALA A 98 -7.91 8.26 3.45
N GLU A 99 -8.95 9.08 3.33
CA GLU A 99 -9.84 9.13 2.16
C GLU A 99 -9.07 9.45 0.88
N TYR A 100 -8.13 10.43 0.92
CA TYR A 100 -7.28 10.73 -0.24
C TYR A 100 -6.45 9.53 -0.70
N ARG A 101 -5.87 8.77 0.24
CA ARG A 101 -5.07 7.58 -0.08
C ARG A 101 -5.92 6.47 -0.66
N ASP A 102 -7.14 6.34 -0.19
CA ASP A 102 -8.10 5.33 -0.63
C ASP A 102 -8.59 5.64 -2.05
N ASP A 103 -9.04 6.86 -2.30
CA ASP A 103 -9.48 7.36 -3.61
C ASP A 103 -8.37 7.24 -4.69
N ASN A 104 -7.09 7.34 -4.29
CA ASN A 104 -5.95 7.27 -5.22
C ASN A 104 -5.20 5.93 -5.15
N ARG A 105 -5.71 4.91 -4.46
CA ARG A 105 -5.03 3.63 -4.24
C ARG A 105 -4.62 2.95 -5.55
N GLU A 106 -5.54 2.82 -6.48
CA GLU A 106 -5.30 2.12 -7.74
C GLU A 106 -4.27 2.87 -8.59
N ARG A 107 -4.45 4.17 -8.79
CA ARG A 107 -3.50 5.02 -9.53
C ARG A 107 -2.10 4.96 -8.93
N ARG A 108 -2.00 5.02 -7.59
CA ARG A 108 -0.72 4.93 -6.88
C ARG A 108 -0.09 3.55 -7.04
N THR A 109 -0.89 2.49 -6.96
CA THR A 109 -0.39 1.12 -7.13
C THR A 109 0.11 0.88 -8.55
N ALA A 110 -0.60 1.37 -9.56
CA ALA A 110 -0.19 1.32 -10.96
C ALA A 110 1.14 2.07 -11.17
N TRP A 111 1.24 3.30 -10.65
CA TRP A 111 2.46 4.09 -10.73
C TRP A 111 3.65 3.39 -10.06
N ILE A 112 3.45 2.81 -8.85
CA ILE A 112 4.50 2.06 -8.14
C ILE A 112 4.96 0.84 -8.94
N ARG A 113 4.03 0.11 -9.59
CA ARG A 113 4.38 -1.02 -10.45
C ARG A 113 5.25 -0.59 -11.64
N GLU A 114 4.81 0.44 -12.34
CA GLU A 114 5.54 0.99 -13.49
C GLU A 114 6.93 1.49 -13.07
N TYR A 115 7.01 2.24 -11.98
CA TYR A 115 8.28 2.70 -11.43
C TYR A 115 9.21 1.56 -11.07
N ASN A 116 8.71 0.53 -10.38
CA ASN A 116 9.51 -0.63 -9.96
C ASN A 116 9.99 -1.44 -11.17
N GLU A 117 9.17 -1.60 -12.20
CA GLU A 117 9.60 -2.31 -13.42
C GLU A 117 10.67 -1.54 -14.18
N LYS A 118 10.46 -0.23 -14.36
CA LYS A 118 11.43 0.67 -15.01
C LYS A 118 12.78 0.72 -14.28
N HIS A 119 12.78 0.61 -12.95
CA HIS A 119 13.99 0.72 -12.13
C HIS A 119 14.41 -0.58 -11.46
N LYS A 120 13.96 -1.72 -11.97
CA LYS A 120 14.13 -3.06 -11.38
C LYS A 120 15.58 -3.41 -11.05
N GLU A 121 16.49 -3.17 -12.00
CA GLU A 121 17.92 -3.47 -11.83
C GLU A 121 18.53 -2.62 -10.73
N TRP A 122 18.31 -1.30 -10.79
CA TRP A 122 18.80 -0.37 -9.77
C TRP A 122 18.26 -0.68 -8.38
N ILE A 123 16.95 -0.97 -8.26
CA ILE A 123 16.32 -1.38 -6.99
C ILE A 123 16.95 -2.69 -6.48
N SER A 124 17.25 -3.63 -7.37
CA SER A 124 17.89 -4.90 -7.02
C SER A 124 19.29 -4.70 -6.46
N LEU A 125 20.11 -3.83 -7.10
CA LEU A 125 21.45 -3.48 -6.64
C LEU A 125 21.43 -2.84 -5.24
N ILE A 126 20.58 -1.83 -5.03
CA ILE A 126 20.45 -1.17 -3.71
C ILE A 126 19.98 -2.16 -2.64
N LYS A 127 19.03 -3.03 -2.96
CA LYS A 127 18.56 -4.07 -2.02
C LYS A 127 19.68 -5.05 -1.67
N ALA A 128 20.46 -5.48 -2.67
CA ALA A 128 21.58 -6.37 -2.45
C ALA A 128 22.65 -5.72 -1.57
N GLU A 129 23.04 -4.50 -1.86
CA GLU A 129 23.97 -3.72 -1.05
C GLU A 129 23.48 -3.54 0.40
N TYR A 130 22.22 -3.12 0.57
CA TYR A 130 21.61 -2.99 1.90
C TYR A 130 21.65 -4.30 2.70
N GLN A 131 21.36 -5.44 2.02
CA GLN A 131 21.36 -6.76 2.66
C GLN A 131 22.77 -7.23 3.07
N GLN A 132 23.83 -6.69 2.43
CA GLN A 132 25.20 -7.02 2.76
C GLN A 132 25.75 -6.27 3.98
N ARG A 133 25.10 -5.20 4.43
CA ARG A 133 25.54 -4.40 5.59
C ARG A 133 25.61 -5.28 6.84
N PRO A 134 26.71 -5.21 7.63
CA PRO A 134 26.89 -6.05 8.81
C PRO A 134 25.73 -5.96 9.80
N GLU A 135 25.28 -4.75 10.10
CA GLU A 135 24.18 -4.50 11.03
C GLU A 135 22.84 -5.10 10.55
N VAL A 136 22.63 -5.15 9.23
CA VAL A 136 21.42 -5.77 8.65
C VAL A 136 21.49 -7.29 8.74
N LYS A 137 22.67 -7.87 8.46
CA LYS A 137 22.92 -9.31 8.61
C LYS A 137 22.72 -9.75 10.07
N GLU A 138 23.32 -9.02 10.99
CA GLU A 138 23.21 -9.32 12.42
C GLU A 138 21.75 -9.25 12.89
N ARG A 139 21.04 -8.16 12.58
CA ARG A 139 19.61 -8.02 12.91
C ARG A 139 18.77 -9.17 12.34
N ARG A 140 19.01 -9.57 11.09
CA ARG A 140 18.29 -10.70 10.46
C ARG A 140 18.59 -12.03 11.16
N ASN A 141 19.86 -12.25 11.55
CA ASN A 141 20.25 -13.46 12.28
C ASN A 141 19.56 -13.52 13.65
N VAL A 142 19.53 -12.41 14.39
CA VAL A 142 18.82 -12.33 15.68
C VAL A 142 17.33 -12.61 15.49
N GLN A 143 16.68 -11.94 14.53
CA GLN A 143 15.26 -12.16 14.24
C GLN A 143 14.97 -13.62 13.82
N ALA A 144 15.83 -14.21 12.99
CA ALA A 144 15.68 -15.60 12.58
C ALA A 144 15.83 -16.56 13.76
N LYS A 145 16.79 -16.31 14.66
CA LYS A 145 16.98 -17.10 15.89
C LYS A 145 15.77 -17.01 16.81
N GLU A 146 15.27 -15.80 17.05
CA GLU A 146 14.05 -15.60 17.86
C GLU A 146 12.82 -16.24 17.23
N TYR A 147 12.65 -16.10 15.90
CA TYR A 147 11.56 -16.77 15.19
C TYR A 147 11.64 -18.28 15.33
N TYR A 148 12.84 -18.86 15.15
CA TYR A 148 13.05 -20.28 15.30
C TYR A 148 12.72 -20.76 16.74
N GLN A 149 13.20 -20.04 17.74
CA GLN A 149 12.92 -20.38 19.15
C GLN A 149 11.42 -20.34 19.47
N ARG A 150 10.71 -19.30 19.01
CA ARG A 150 9.26 -19.18 19.25
C ARG A 150 8.42 -20.21 18.50
N ASN A 151 8.92 -20.71 17.36
CA ASN A 151 8.16 -21.60 16.49
C ASN A 151 8.73 -23.01 16.41
N GLN A 152 9.68 -23.37 17.26
CA GLN A 152 10.41 -24.63 17.19
C GLN A 152 9.49 -25.86 17.13
N GLU A 153 8.47 -25.91 17.97
CA GLU A 153 7.50 -27.02 18.00
C GLU A 153 6.70 -27.10 16.68
N LYS A 154 6.19 -25.97 16.20
CA LYS A 154 5.43 -25.91 14.93
C LYS A 154 6.29 -26.31 13.73
N ILE A 155 7.56 -25.91 13.73
CA ILE A 155 8.52 -26.27 12.68
C ILE A 155 8.79 -27.78 12.73
N ALA A 156 9.02 -28.34 13.93
CA ALA A 156 9.23 -29.78 14.10
C ALA A 156 7.99 -30.58 13.70
N GLU A 157 6.81 -30.16 14.07
CA GLU A 157 5.54 -30.79 13.68
C GLU A 157 5.36 -30.81 12.16
N ARG A 158 5.54 -29.65 11.49
CA ARG A 158 5.48 -29.56 10.02
C ARG A 158 6.54 -30.46 9.33
N ALA A 159 7.74 -30.52 9.90
CA ALA A 159 8.80 -31.40 9.37
C ALA A 159 8.41 -32.89 9.52
N ARG A 160 7.84 -33.28 10.65
CA ARG A 160 7.33 -34.65 10.88
C ARG A 160 6.19 -34.98 9.90
N GLU A 161 5.24 -34.07 9.73
CA GLU A 161 4.13 -34.22 8.79
C GLU A 161 4.63 -34.35 7.35
N LYS A 162 5.54 -33.46 6.93
CA LYS A 162 6.18 -33.54 5.59
C LYS A 162 6.89 -34.90 5.38
N SER A 163 7.62 -35.36 6.38
CA SER A 163 8.35 -36.64 6.31
C SER A 163 7.42 -37.88 6.26
N ARG A 164 6.17 -37.74 6.73
CA ARG A 164 5.16 -38.80 6.67
C ARG A 164 4.52 -38.95 5.28
N ARG A 165 4.60 -37.91 4.44
CA ARG A 165 3.96 -37.92 3.10
C ARG A 165 4.55 -39.04 2.24
N PRO A 166 3.68 -39.83 1.57
CA PRO A 166 4.13 -40.94 0.73
C PRO A 166 5.16 -40.56 -0.33
N GLU A 167 4.94 -39.39 -0.95
CA GLU A 167 5.81 -38.86 -2.00
C GLU A 167 7.23 -38.59 -1.48
N VAL A 168 7.34 -37.99 -0.27
CA VAL A 168 8.64 -37.69 0.34
C VAL A 168 9.38 -38.97 0.71
N LYS A 169 8.65 -39.95 1.21
CA LYS A 169 9.21 -41.28 1.51
C LYS A 169 9.70 -41.98 0.25
N ALA A 170 8.94 -41.89 -0.84
CA ALA A 170 9.34 -42.45 -2.12
C ALA A 170 10.63 -41.79 -2.67
N GLN A 171 10.70 -40.47 -2.69
CA GLN A 171 11.90 -39.72 -3.07
C GLN A 171 13.11 -40.03 -2.18
N GLN A 172 12.92 -40.17 -0.87
CA GLN A 172 14.01 -40.59 0.03
C GLN A 172 14.51 -41.98 -0.27
N ARG A 173 13.60 -42.95 -0.55
CA ARG A 173 13.99 -44.32 -0.94
C ARG A 173 14.77 -44.31 -2.24
N GLU A 174 14.30 -43.61 -3.25
CA GLU A 174 14.97 -43.46 -4.55
C GLU A 174 16.37 -42.87 -4.37
N TYR A 175 16.49 -41.73 -3.64
CA TYR A 175 17.79 -41.10 -3.34
C TYR A 175 18.75 -42.08 -2.63
N GLN A 176 18.24 -42.81 -1.64
CA GLN A 176 19.06 -43.81 -0.91
C GLN A 176 19.50 -44.97 -1.77
N GLN A 177 18.80 -45.27 -2.85
CA GLN A 177 19.11 -46.34 -3.76
C GLN A 177 20.14 -45.97 -4.86
N ARG A 178 20.41 -44.67 -5.03
CA ARG A 178 21.39 -44.20 -6.01
C ARG A 178 22.76 -44.80 -5.74
N PRO A 179 23.44 -45.31 -6.78
CA PRO A 179 24.75 -45.98 -6.63
C PRO A 179 25.79 -45.12 -5.88
N GLU A 180 25.83 -43.84 -6.19
CA GLU A 180 26.72 -42.88 -5.57
C GLU A 180 26.49 -42.76 -4.07
N VAL A 181 25.23 -42.68 -3.63
CA VAL A 181 24.87 -42.58 -2.22
C VAL A 181 25.18 -43.86 -1.46
N LYS A 182 24.96 -45.02 -2.08
CA LYS A 182 25.36 -46.32 -1.52
C LYS A 182 26.87 -46.40 -1.33
N ALA A 183 27.63 -45.98 -2.34
CA ALA A 183 29.10 -45.99 -2.30
C ALA A 183 29.64 -45.05 -1.20
N GLN A 184 29.13 -43.83 -1.11
CA GLN A 184 29.49 -42.87 -0.06
C GLN A 184 29.19 -43.42 1.35
N ARG A 185 28.03 -44.04 1.55
CA ARG A 185 27.66 -44.65 2.84
C ARG A 185 28.56 -45.82 3.18
N ALA A 186 28.91 -46.64 2.20
CA ALA A 186 29.82 -47.76 2.41
C ALA A 186 31.24 -47.26 2.79
N ALA A 187 31.75 -46.25 2.11
CA ALA A 187 33.05 -45.64 2.42
C ALA A 187 33.05 -45.06 3.86
N ARG A 188 32.03 -44.27 4.22
CA ARG A 188 31.91 -43.71 5.56
C ARG A 188 31.77 -44.75 6.67
N ARG A 189 31.07 -45.85 6.42
CA ARG A 189 31.00 -46.96 7.39
C ARG A 189 32.37 -47.63 7.58
N LYS A 190 33.15 -47.76 6.51
CA LYS A 190 34.51 -48.34 6.57
C LYS A 190 35.44 -47.45 7.38
N GLU A 191 35.38 -46.11 7.15
CA GLU A 191 36.13 -45.11 7.90
C GLU A 191 35.78 -45.11 9.42
N LEU A 192 34.49 -45.08 9.74
CA LEU A 192 34.03 -45.17 11.15
C LEU A 192 34.46 -46.45 11.86
N ARG A 193 34.49 -47.58 11.13
CA ARG A 193 35.03 -48.86 11.69
C ARG A 193 36.52 -48.80 11.95
N GLN A 194 37.27 -48.12 11.08
CA GLN A 194 38.72 -47.94 11.25
C GLN A 194 39.01 -47.03 12.46
N LEU A 195 38.27 -45.90 12.59
CA LEU A 195 38.39 -45.00 13.73
C LEU A 195 38.09 -45.69 15.07
N LYS A 196 36.99 -46.43 15.14
CA LYS A 196 36.65 -47.23 16.34
C LYS A 196 37.69 -48.26 16.71
N LYS A 197 38.29 -48.93 15.73
CA LYS A 197 39.39 -49.88 15.97
C LYS A 197 40.63 -49.17 16.50
N ALA A 198 40.97 -48.01 15.94
CA ALA A 198 42.13 -47.20 16.41
C ALA A 198 41.91 -46.71 17.86
N GLU A 199 40.69 -46.23 18.20
CA GLU A 199 40.35 -45.82 19.57
C GLU A 199 40.47 -47.00 20.54
N GLN A 200 39.97 -48.19 20.17
CA GLN A 200 40.06 -49.41 21.01
C GLN A 200 41.50 -49.87 21.21
N GLN A 201 42.37 -49.71 20.20
CA GLN A 201 43.78 -50.05 20.34
C GLN A 201 44.53 -49.05 21.25
N GLN A 202 44.20 -47.79 21.21
CA GLN A 202 44.76 -46.77 22.07
C GLN A 202 44.35 -46.95 23.57
N THR A 203 43.08 -47.32 23.79
CA THR A 203 42.61 -47.62 25.16
C THR A 203 43.10 -48.93 25.74
N ALA A 204 43.48 -49.89 24.89
CA ALA A 204 44.06 -51.18 25.34
C ALA A 204 45.58 -51.09 25.60
N SER A 205 46.25 -50.04 25.14
CA SER A 205 47.70 -49.82 25.30
C SER A 205 48.05 -48.81 26.43
N ALA A 206 47.05 -48.24 27.09
CA ALA A 206 47.17 -47.33 28.23
C ALA A 206 46.78 -48.01 29.54
#